data_ef587089745a6c0b10eeda285ddd7fea
#
_entry.id   ef587089745a6c0b10eeda285ddd7fea
#
_cell.length_a   1.000
_cell.length_b   1.000
_cell.length_c   1.000
_cell.angle_alpha   90.00
_cell.angle_beta   90.00
_cell.angle_gamma   90.00
#
_symmetry.space_group_name_H-M   'P 1'
#
loop_
_entity.id
_entity.type
_entity.pdbx_description
1 polymer ?
#
loop_
_entity_poly.entity_id
_entity_poly.type
_entity_poly.pdbx_seq_one_letter_code
_entity_poly.pdbx_strand_id
1 'polypeptide(L)'
;AVMNVVKNGGEGQVVDVSLYEPLLRTMEDKITNYSVNKKLPKIEPLYTGAASPANYYRGTDGRWFVLAASTQNTWSRLPEAMGMPELLTDPRFVTNTDRVAHHEELDKIIDDWSSHYASACEVCKYLDGFGVPATPINYIDDIFKDEQMNYRESLKHVQHPVLGDVVVPGIFPVYSGTPCTIDHLGPEMGSSNEDVYGHDLHMSDAEIEELKEEKII
;
A
#
# COMPACT_ATOMS: atom_id res chain seq x y z
N ALA A 1 -7.96 19.48 -10.94
CA ALA A 1 -7.48 20.84 -10.58
C ALA A 1 -7.19 21.67 -11.86
N VAL A 2 -6.17 21.31 -12.67
CA VAL A 2 -5.78 22.07 -13.88
C VAL A 2 -6.94 22.26 -14.85
N MET A 3 -7.73 21.22 -15.13
CA MET A 3 -8.87 21.29 -16.03
C MET A 3 -9.96 22.26 -15.53
N ASN A 4 -10.17 22.31 -14.23
CA ASN A 4 -11.14 23.24 -13.63
C ASN A 4 -10.70 24.70 -13.83
N VAL A 5 -9.42 25.00 -13.61
CA VAL A 5 -8.88 26.36 -13.84
C VAL A 5 -8.94 26.74 -15.32
N VAL A 6 -8.49 25.86 -16.21
CA VAL A 6 -8.39 26.15 -17.66
C VAL A 6 -9.76 26.25 -18.34
N LYS A 7 -10.70 25.35 -18.04
CA LYS A 7 -12.00 25.30 -18.72
C LYS A 7 -13.08 26.14 -18.05
N ASN A 8 -13.08 26.19 -16.72
CA ASN A 8 -14.18 26.77 -15.97
C ASN A 8 -13.81 28.11 -15.29
N GLY A 9 -12.57 28.60 -15.45
CA GLY A 9 -12.09 29.80 -14.79
C GLY A 9 -12.05 29.68 -13.24
N GLY A 10 -11.94 28.45 -12.75
CA GLY A 10 -11.90 28.16 -11.33
C GLY A 10 -10.60 28.64 -10.67
N GLU A 11 -10.60 28.72 -9.36
CA GLU A 11 -9.41 29.04 -8.57
C GLU A 11 -8.44 27.85 -8.53
N GLY A 12 -7.14 28.15 -8.45
CA GLY A 12 -6.11 27.12 -8.23
C GLY A 12 -6.19 26.56 -6.82
N GLN A 13 -5.74 25.32 -6.64
CA GLN A 13 -5.69 24.67 -5.34
C GLN A 13 -4.44 23.81 -5.17
N VAL A 14 -4.09 23.51 -3.92
CA VAL A 14 -3.03 22.55 -3.60
C VAL A 14 -3.59 21.14 -3.76
N VAL A 15 -2.81 20.28 -4.41
CA VAL A 15 -3.07 18.83 -4.53
C VAL A 15 -1.95 18.10 -3.79
N ASP A 16 -2.27 17.52 -2.65
CA ASP A 16 -1.32 16.77 -1.83
C ASP A 16 -1.42 15.27 -2.15
N VAL A 17 -0.31 14.68 -2.60
CA VAL A 17 -0.20 13.26 -2.95
C VAL A 17 1.08 12.69 -2.35
N SER A 18 0.96 11.80 -1.40
CA SER A 18 2.12 11.06 -0.89
C SER A 18 2.49 9.90 -1.81
N LEU A 19 3.71 9.37 -1.68
CA LEU A 19 4.17 8.25 -2.52
C LEU A 19 3.47 6.91 -2.19
N TYR A 20 3.00 6.72 -0.97
CA TYR A 20 2.49 5.43 -0.52
C TYR A 20 0.96 5.38 -0.36
N GLU A 21 0.27 6.51 -0.14
CA GLU A 21 -1.21 6.53 -0.02
C GLU A 21 -1.93 5.99 -1.27
N PRO A 22 -1.52 6.33 -2.52
CA PRO A 22 -2.10 5.71 -3.70
C PRO A 22 -1.96 4.19 -3.73
N LEU A 23 -0.86 3.64 -3.18
CA LEU A 23 -0.68 2.18 -3.07
C LEU A 23 -1.70 1.56 -2.12
N LEU A 24 -2.05 2.26 -1.03
CA LEU A 24 -3.12 1.83 -0.14
C LEU A 24 -4.46 1.68 -0.89
N ARG A 25 -4.74 2.59 -1.82
CA ARG A 25 -5.95 2.54 -2.66
C ARG A 25 -5.95 1.35 -3.62
N THR A 26 -4.78 0.95 -4.13
CA THR A 26 -4.65 -0.23 -5.01
C THR A 26 -4.77 -1.57 -4.29
N MET A 27 -4.78 -1.57 -2.95
CA MET A 27 -5.02 -2.79 -2.16
C MET A 27 -6.48 -3.26 -2.20
N GLU A 28 -7.35 -2.54 -2.92
CA GLU A 28 -8.76 -2.87 -3.15
C GLU A 28 -9.53 -3.13 -1.83
N ASP A 29 -10.05 -4.34 -1.65
CA ASP A 29 -10.86 -4.75 -0.50
C ASP A 29 -10.04 -5.05 0.77
N LYS A 30 -8.71 -5.12 0.71
CA LYS A 30 -7.88 -5.65 1.82
C LYS A 30 -8.07 -4.87 3.12
N ILE A 31 -8.11 -3.54 3.03
CA ILE A 31 -8.32 -2.67 4.21
C ILE A 31 -9.73 -2.92 4.80
N THR A 32 -10.75 -2.86 3.94
CA THR A 32 -12.14 -3.05 4.35
C THR A 32 -12.39 -4.47 4.88
N ASN A 33 -11.83 -5.48 4.21
CA ASN A 33 -11.91 -6.87 4.64
C ASN A 33 -11.28 -7.07 6.02
N TYR A 34 -10.09 -6.52 6.25
CA TYR A 34 -9.47 -6.57 7.57
C TYR A 34 -10.27 -5.80 8.62
N SER A 35 -10.87 -4.66 8.28
CA SER A 35 -11.70 -3.90 9.23
C SER A 35 -12.87 -4.72 9.77
N VAL A 36 -13.47 -5.57 8.92
CA VAL A 36 -14.65 -6.40 9.26
C VAL A 36 -14.23 -7.77 9.84
N ASN A 37 -13.39 -8.49 9.13
CA ASN A 37 -13.09 -9.89 9.41
C ASN A 37 -11.86 -10.13 10.29
N LYS A 38 -11.01 -9.10 10.52
CA LYS A 38 -9.74 -9.17 11.27
C LYS A 38 -8.78 -10.26 10.76
N LYS A 39 -8.85 -10.59 9.46
CA LYS A 39 -8.06 -11.65 8.85
C LYS A 39 -6.96 -11.07 7.96
N LEU A 40 -5.70 -11.42 8.26
CA LEU A 40 -4.54 -10.97 7.49
C LEU A 40 -4.40 -11.73 6.17
N PRO A 41 -4.05 -11.06 5.05
CA PRO A 41 -3.69 -11.72 3.81
C PRO A 41 -2.35 -12.45 3.94
N LYS A 42 -2.11 -13.45 3.07
CA LYS A 42 -0.80 -14.11 2.95
C LYS A 42 0.15 -13.23 2.15
N ILE A 43 1.43 -13.25 2.54
CA ILE A 43 2.52 -12.58 1.84
C ILE A 43 3.40 -13.66 1.19
N GLU A 44 3.69 -13.49 -0.10
CA GLU A 44 4.60 -14.37 -0.86
C GLU A 44 5.72 -13.52 -1.50
N PRO A 45 7.01 -13.92 -1.36
CA PRO A 45 8.13 -13.21 -1.96
C PRO A 45 8.09 -13.20 -3.48
N LEU A 46 8.51 -12.09 -4.10
CA LEU A 46 8.59 -11.94 -5.54
C LEU A 46 9.93 -11.29 -5.94
N TYR A 47 10.83 -12.06 -6.58
CA TYR A 47 12.06 -11.54 -7.15
C TYR A 47 11.82 -10.95 -8.55
N THR A 48 12.26 -9.73 -8.79
CA THR A 48 12.02 -9.00 -10.05
C THR A 48 13.10 -9.22 -11.11
N GLY A 49 14.28 -9.72 -10.75
CA GLY A 49 15.40 -9.96 -11.65
C GLY A 49 16.15 -8.71 -12.16
N ALA A 50 15.73 -7.52 -11.76
CA ALA A 50 16.29 -6.28 -12.30
C ALA A 50 17.49 -5.73 -11.50
N ALA A 51 17.54 -6.01 -10.20
CA ALA A 51 18.53 -5.46 -9.28
C ALA A 51 18.79 -6.42 -8.11
N SER A 52 20.01 -6.41 -7.56
CA SER A 52 20.39 -7.25 -6.42
C SER A 52 21.44 -6.55 -5.53
N PRO A 53 21.31 -6.64 -4.16
CA PRO A 53 20.14 -7.18 -3.48
C PRO A 53 18.97 -6.20 -3.51
N ALA A 54 17.80 -6.70 -3.90
CA ALA A 54 16.53 -5.99 -3.83
C ALA A 54 15.43 -7.05 -3.69
N ASN A 55 15.18 -7.51 -2.46
CA ASN A 55 14.32 -8.65 -2.20
C ASN A 55 13.67 -8.56 -0.82
N TYR A 56 12.78 -9.50 -0.53
CA TYR A 56 12.15 -9.70 0.76
C TYR A 56 12.89 -10.79 1.53
N TYR A 57 13.16 -10.53 2.81
CA TYR A 57 13.82 -11.46 3.71
C TYR A 57 12.94 -11.69 4.93
N ARG A 58 13.10 -12.83 5.58
CA ARG A 58 12.26 -13.19 6.71
C ARG A 58 13.03 -13.07 8.02
N GLY A 59 12.52 -12.25 8.93
CA GLY A 59 13.03 -12.17 10.29
C GLY A 59 12.74 -13.46 11.08
N THR A 60 13.49 -13.68 12.16
CA THR A 60 13.31 -14.83 13.07
C THR A 60 11.96 -14.81 13.79
N ASP A 61 11.36 -13.63 13.93
CA ASP A 61 9.99 -13.41 14.43
C ASP A 61 8.90 -13.83 13.41
N GLY A 62 9.30 -14.31 12.22
CA GLY A 62 8.40 -14.70 11.15
C GLY A 62 7.85 -13.54 10.33
N ARG A 63 8.19 -12.29 10.65
CA ARG A 63 7.82 -11.11 9.88
C ARG A 63 8.81 -10.88 8.74
N TRP A 64 8.32 -10.20 7.70
CA TRP A 64 9.13 -9.89 6.53
C TRP A 64 9.70 -8.48 6.59
N PHE A 65 10.84 -8.28 5.95
CA PHE A 65 11.39 -6.97 5.66
C PHE A 65 11.89 -6.92 4.21
N VAL A 66 11.90 -5.71 3.64
CA VAL A 66 12.48 -5.42 2.33
C VAL A 66 13.87 -4.85 2.56
N LEU A 67 14.84 -5.29 1.75
CA LEU A 67 16.16 -4.70 1.65
C LEU A 67 16.41 -4.31 0.20
N ALA A 68 16.85 -3.07 -0.05
CA ALA A 68 17.09 -2.52 -1.38
C ALA A 68 18.47 -1.83 -1.44
N ALA A 69 19.53 -2.64 -1.53
CA ALA A 69 20.90 -2.16 -1.57
C ALA A 69 21.58 -2.38 -2.94
N SER A 70 20.83 -2.26 -4.02
CA SER A 70 21.27 -2.60 -5.38
C SER A 70 22.16 -1.57 -6.07
N THR A 71 22.09 -0.29 -5.68
CA THR A 71 23.02 0.73 -6.22
C THR A 71 24.42 0.52 -5.65
N GLN A 72 25.48 0.91 -6.40
CA GLN A 72 26.84 0.71 -5.94
C GLN A 72 27.12 1.44 -4.61
N ASN A 73 26.48 2.58 -4.38
CA ASN A 73 26.61 3.34 -3.14
C ASN A 73 25.95 2.64 -1.94
N THR A 74 24.75 2.06 -2.13
CA THR A 74 24.08 1.31 -1.06
C THR A 74 24.70 -0.07 -0.86
N TRP A 75 25.14 -0.72 -1.96
CA TRP A 75 25.86 -1.98 -1.89
C TRP A 75 27.16 -1.88 -1.08
N SER A 76 27.97 -0.82 -1.27
CA SER A 76 29.23 -0.68 -0.54
C SER A 76 29.07 -0.66 0.99
N ARG A 77 27.89 -0.27 1.49
CA ARG A 77 27.58 -0.19 2.93
C ARG A 77 27.04 -1.49 3.51
N LEU A 78 26.37 -2.32 2.72
CA LEU A 78 25.75 -3.52 3.21
C LEU A 78 26.76 -4.56 3.72
N PRO A 79 27.81 -4.95 2.98
CA PRO A 79 28.83 -5.85 3.48
C PRO A 79 29.57 -5.32 4.72
N GLU A 80 29.77 -4.02 4.83
CA GLU A 80 30.35 -3.41 6.04
C GLU A 80 29.40 -3.57 7.23
N ALA A 81 28.11 -3.29 7.05
CA ALA A 81 27.08 -3.51 8.08
C ALA A 81 26.99 -4.99 8.50
N MET A 82 27.14 -5.90 7.55
CA MET A 82 27.13 -7.34 7.82
C MET A 82 28.42 -7.85 8.49
N GLY A 83 29.48 -7.04 8.55
CA GLY A 83 30.79 -7.47 9.02
C GLY A 83 31.52 -8.40 8.03
N MET A 84 31.15 -8.35 6.74
CA MET A 84 31.66 -9.20 5.64
C MET A 84 32.22 -8.35 4.50
N PRO A 85 33.25 -7.47 4.75
CA PRO A 85 33.77 -6.54 3.75
C PRO A 85 34.39 -7.25 2.53
N GLU A 86 34.76 -8.53 2.64
CA GLU A 86 35.28 -9.34 1.56
C GLU A 86 34.28 -9.50 0.39
N LEU A 87 32.97 -9.39 0.64
CA LEU A 87 31.95 -9.45 -0.41
C LEU A 87 32.07 -8.29 -1.43
N LEU A 88 32.72 -7.18 -1.06
CA LEU A 88 32.96 -6.06 -1.97
C LEU A 88 33.97 -6.38 -3.08
N THR A 89 34.85 -7.34 -2.85
CA THR A 89 35.90 -7.77 -3.80
C THR A 89 35.62 -9.15 -4.38
N ASP A 90 34.59 -9.84 -3.94
CA ASP A 90 34.19 -11.14 -4.49
C ASP A 90 33.69 -10.96 -5.94
N PRO A 91 34.31 -11.65 -6.92
CA PRO A 91 33.92 -11.51 -8.34
C PRO A 91 32.43 -11.74 -8.62
N ARG A 92 31.73 -12.51 -7.78
CA ARG A 92 30.29 -12.77 -7.91
C ARG A 92 29.43 -11.57 -7.59
N PHE A 93 29.96 -10.53 -6.88
CA PHE A 93 29.15 -9.47 -6.30
C PHE A 93 29.66 -8.05 -6.60
N VAL A 94 30.72 -7.89 -7.41
CA VAL A 94 31.34 -6.58 -7.69
C VAL A 94 30.37 -5.61 -8.35
N THR A 95 29.70 -6.03 -9.41
CA THR A 95 28.72 -5.19 -10.13
C THR A 95 27.29 -5.65 -9.88
N ASN A 96 26.32 -4.77 -10.17
CA ASN A 96 24.91 -5.17 -10.08
C ASN A 96 24.60 -6.37 -10.99
N THR A 97 25.20 -6.43 -12.17
CA THR A 97 25.02 -7.55 -13.12
C THR A 97 25.52 -8.86 -12.51
N ASP A 98 26.68 -8.85 -11.85
CA ASP A 98 27.24 -10.02 -11.18
C ASP A 98 26.33 -10.46 -10.03
N ARG A 99 25.87 -9.50 -9.21
CA ARG A 99 24.93 -9.78 -8.09
C ARG A 99 23.60 -10.35 -8.57
N VAL A 100 23.05 -9.85 -9.67
CA VAL A 100 21.83 -10.40 -10.29
C VAL A 100 22.04 -11.84 -10.74
N ALA A 101 23.19 -12.13 -11.35
CA ALA A 101 23.53 -13.49 -11.81
C ALA A 101 23.71 -14.48 -10.64
N HIS A 102 24.13 -14.00 -9.47
CA HIS A 102 24.38 -14.80 -8.26
C HIS A 102 23.42 -14.42 -7.11
N HIS A 103 22.20 -13.95 -7.44
CA HIS A 103 21.26 -13.41 -6.44
C HIS A 103 20.89 -14.45 -5.38
N GLU A 104 20.68 -15.72 -5.75
CA GLU A 104 20.30 -16.78 -4.80
C GLU A 104 21.38 -17.01 -3.74
N GLU A 105 22.67 -16.96 -4.15
CA GLU A 105 23.79 -17.09 -3.21
C GLU A 105 23.86 -15.87 -2.28
N LEU A 106 23.68 -14.67 -2.84
CA LEU A 106 23.69 -13.43 -2.06
C LEU A 106 22.50 -13.35 -1.10
N ASP A 107 21.32 -13.70 -1.56
CA ASP A 107 20.11 -13.75 -0.74
C ASP A 107 20.29 -14.71 0.45
N LYS A 108 20.89 -15.88 0.22
CA LYS A 108 21.19 -16.82 1.30
C LYS A 108 22.18 -16.26 2.32
N ILE A 109 23.22 -15.54 1.87
CA ILE A 109 24.16 -14.87 2.80
C ILE A 109 23.44 -13.83 3.66
N ILE A 110 22.54 -13.07 3.06
CA ILE A 110 21.76 -12.05 3.77
C ILE A 110 20.76 -12.70 4.74
N ASP A 111 20.07 -13.77 4.34
CA ASP A 111 19.16 -14.52 5.20
C ASP A 111 19.92 -15.13 6.41
N ASP A 112 21.05 -15.79 6.15
CA ASP A 112 21.89 -16.38 7.22
C ASP A 112 22.35 -15.29 8.20
N TRP A 113 22.80 -14.14 7.69
CA TRP A 113 23.23 -13.01 8.54
C TRP A 113 22.06 -12.43 9.33
N SER A 114 20.92 -12.18 8.70
CA SER A 114 19.75 -11.57 9.35
C SER A 114 19.14 -12.47 10.41
N SER A 115 19.35 -13.78 10.33
CA SER A 115 18.90 -14.77 11.31
C SER A 115 19.50 -14.60 12.72
N HIS A 116 20.56 -13.80 12.88
CA HIS A 116 21.17 -13.47 14.17
C HIS A 116 20.40 -12.39 14.94
N TYR A 117 19.42 -11.74 14.35
CA TYR A 117 18.61 -10.69 14.97
C TYR A 117 17.26 -11.25 15.44
N ALA A 118 16.73 -10.70 16.52
CA ALA A 118 15.50 -11.19 17.13
C ALA A 118 14.22 -10.88 16.31
N SER A 119 14.27 -9.90 15.39
CA SER A 119 13.11 -9.52 14.58
C SER A 119 13.49 -8.78 13.30
N ALA A 120 12.59 -8.77 12.33
CA ALA A 120 12.70 -7.96 11.10
C ALA A 120 12.92 -6.47 11.40
N CYS A 121 12.22 -5.94 12.40
CA CYS A 121 12.35 -4.54 12.82
C CYS A 121 13.76 -4.22 13.35
N GLU A 122 14.36 -5.14 14.11
CA GLU A 122 15.72 -4.98 14.65
C GLU A 122 16.77 -4.97 13.54
N VAL A 123 16.66 -5.86 12.55
CA VAL A 123 17.52 -5.86 11.35
C VAL A 123 17.44 -4.52 10.63
N CYS A 124 16.24 -4.05 10.36
CA CYS A 124 16.05 -2.78 9.65
C CYS A 124 16.62 -1.58 10.41
N LYS A 125 16.39 -1.51 11.72
CA LYS A 125 16.95 -0.47 12.59
C LYS A 125 18.48 -0.49 12.63
N TYR A 126 19.07 -1.67 12.63
CA TYR A 126 20.52 -1.83 12.57
C TYR A 126 21.08 -1.31 11.22
N LEU A 127 20.48 -1.74 10.11
CA LEU A 127 20.87 -1.34 8.74
C LEU A 127 20.69 0.16 8.49
N ASP A 128 19.67 0.79 9.08
CA ASP A 128 19.46 2.24 9.01
C ASP A 128 20.65 3.02 9.58
N GLY A 129 21.27 2.52 10.67
CA GLY A 129 22.49 3.10 11.25
C GLY A 129 23.68 3.14 10.29
N PHE A 130 23.70 2.30 9.26
CA PHE A 130 24.71 2.29 8.19
C PHE A 130 24.23 2.99 6.90
N GLY A 131 23.00 3.51 6.89
CA GLY A 131 22.38 4.12 5.72
C GLY A 131 22.10 3.11 4.60
N VAL A 132 21.82 1.85 4.96
CA VAL A 132 21.36 0.80 4.04
C VAL A 132 19.84 0.79 4.05
N PRO A 133 19.18 1.01 2.88
CA PRO A 133 17.73 1.04 2.79
C PRO A 133 17.12 -0.33 3.11
N ALA A 134 16.49 -0.43 4.26
CA ALA A 134 15.71 -1.59 4.66
C ALA A 134 14.49 -1.14 5.48
N THR A 135 13.37 -1.83 5.34
CA THR A 135 12.15 -1.51 6.09
C THR A 135 11.33 -2.78 6.38
N PRO A 136 10.73 -2.90 7.58
CA PRO A 136 9.79 -3.97 7.84
C PRO A 136 8.60 -3.88 6.89
N ILE A 137 8.06 -5.02 6.46
CA ILE A 137 6.80 -5.05 5.71
C ILE A 137 5.66 -4.90 6.72
N ASN A 138 4.91 -3.80 6.59
CA ASN A 138 3.73 -3.57 7.39
C ASN A 138 2.63 -4.54 7.00
N TYR A 139 2.05 -5.21 7.98
CA TYR A 139 0.80 -5.96 7.84
C TYR A 139 -0.38 -4.98 7.96
N ILE A 140 -1.56 -5.45 7.62
CA ILE A 140 -2.76 -4.57 7.68
C ILE A 140 -2.99 -4.04 9.10
N ASP A 141 -2.76 -4.85 10.12
CA ASP A 141 -2.90 -4.43 11.52
C ASP A 141 -1.84 -3.39 11.96
N ASP A 142 -0.68 -3.36 11.33
CA ASP A 142 0.33 -2.31 11.54
C ASP A 142 -0.12 -0.99 10.91
N ILE A 143 -0.73 -1.04 9.71
CA ILE A 143 -1.29 0.13 9.03
C ILE A 143 -2.34 0.81 9.91
N PHE A 144 -3.18 0.04 10.61
CA PHE A 144 -4.18 0.58 11.54
C PHE A 144 -3.57 1.27 12.76
N LYS A 145 -2.33 0.92 13.12
CA LYS A 145 -1.59 1.49 14.26
C LYS A 145 -0.60 2.58 13.84
N ASP A 146 -0.37 2.74 12.54
CA ASP A 146 0.61 3.68 12.01
C ASP A 146 0.17 5.13 12.28
N GLU A 147 1.03 5.87 13.00
CA GLU A 147 0.74 7.25 13.40
C GLU A 147 0.59 8.19 12.19
N GLN A 148 1.40 7.99 11.15
CA GLN A 148 1.36 8.83 9.94
C GLN A 148 0.09 8.56 9.13
N MET A 149 -0.32 7.30 8.97
CA MET A 149 -1.57 6.92 8.31
C MET A 149 -2.78 7.53 9.04
N ASN A 150 -2.78 7.47 10.36
CA ASN A 150 -3.84 8.05 11.19
C ASN A 150 -3.82 9.59 11.14
N TYR A 151 -2.65 10.23 11.25
CA TYR A 151 -2.51 11.68 11.15
C TYR A 151 -3.01 12.24 9.81
N ARG A 152 -2.70 11.55 8.70
CA ARG A 152 -3.14 11.95 7.36
C ARG A 152 -4.58 11.53 7.04
N GLU A 153 -5.27 10.90 7.97
CA GLU A 153 -6.62 10.34 7.76
C GLU A 153 -6.69 9.39 6.55
N SER A 154 -5.60 8.64 6.32
CA SER A 154 -5.49 7.65 5.25
C SER A 154 -6.42 6.45 5.47
N LEU A 155 -6.91 6.30 6.69
CA LEU A 155 -7.97 5.37 7.11
C LEU A 155 -9.19 6.20 7.55
N LYS A 156 -10.33 5.97 6.89
CA LYS A 156 -11.58 6.69 7.21
C LYS A 156 -12.56 5.76 7.89
N HIS A 157 -13.09 6.20 9.02
CA HIS A 157 -14.19 5.54 9.73
C HIS A 157 -15.52 5.98 9.13
N VAL A 158 -16.31 5.03 8.66
CA VAL A 158 -17.63 5.27 8.08
C VAL A 158 -18.65 4.37 8.76
N GLN A 159 -19.76 4.95 9.20
CA GLN A 159 -20.85 4.19 9.80
C GLN A 159 -21.69 3.51 8.72
N HIS A 160 -21.71 2.18 8.75
CA HIS A 160 -22.55 1.38 7.86
C HIS A 160 -23.79 0.88 8.62
N PRO A 161 -25.01 0.95 8.03
CA PRO A 161 -26.27 0.60 8.74
C PRO A 161 -26.28 -0.81 9.32
N VAL A 162 -25.64 -1.76 8.64
CA VAL A 162 -25.63 -3.17 9.04
C VAL A 162 -24.32 -3.57 9.71
N LEU A 163 -23.16 -3.07 9.23
CA LEU A 163 -21.83 -3.50 9.70
C LEU A 163 -21.30 -2.64 10.87
N GLY A 164 -21.96 -1.53 11.19
CA GLY A 164 -21.49 -0.59 12.20
C GLY A 164 -20.30 0.25 11.72
N ASP A 165 -19.28 0.46 12.54
CA ASP A 165 -18.10 1.22 12.20
C ASP A 165 -17.19 0.40 11.26
N VAL A 166 -17.06 0.87 10.02
CA VAL A 166 -16.21 0.25 8.98
C VAL A 166 -15.08 1.21 8.63
N VAL A 167 -13.85 0.71 8.62
CA VAL A 167 -12.70 1.47 8.16
C VAL A 167 -12.42 1.17 6.69
N VAL A 168 -12.30 2.24 5.92
CA VAL A 168 -12.01 2.18 4.47
C VAL A 168 -10.80 3.06 4.15
N PRO A 169 -10.10 2.80 3.03
CA PRO A 169 -9.06 3.71 2.56
C PRO A 169 -9.63 5.10 2.30
N GLY A 170 -8.92 6.12 2.75
CA GLY A 170 -9.22 7.51 2.46
C GLY A 170 -9.20 7.82 0.95
N ILE A 171 -9.52 9.05 0.59
CA ILE A 171 -9.50 9.50 -0.79
C ILE A 171 -8.22 10.26 -1.08
N PHE A 172 -7.47 9.82 -2.05
CA PHE A 172 -6.21 10.40 -2.51
C PHE A 172 -6.31 10.72 -4.01
N PRO A 173 -5.70 11.83 -4.47
CA PRO A 173 -5.00 12.88 -3.72
C PRO A 173 -5.92 13.78 -2.89
N VAL A 174 -5.34 14.50 -1.91
CA VAL A 174 -6.07 15.48 -1.10
C VAL A 174 -6.09 16.83 -1.81
N TYR A 175 -7.28 17.38 -2.00
CA TYR A 175 -7.49 18.68 -2.64
C TYR A 175 -7.86 19.73 -1.60
N SER A 176 -7.09 20.82 -1.49
CA SER A 176 -7.31 21.86 -0.49
C SER A 176 -8.57 22.70 -0.74
N GLY A 177 -8.95 22.92 -2.00
CA GLY A 177 -10.09 23.75 -2.39
C GLY A 177 -11.37 22.95 -2.65
N THR A 178 -11.26 21.67 -2.99
CA THR A 178 -12.39 20.79 -3.29
C THR A 178 -12.17 19.42 -2.65
N PRO A 179 -12.21 19.31 -1.31
CA PRO A 179 -12.00 18.05 -0.63
C PRO A 179 -13.05 17.02 -1.07
N CYS A 180 -12.60 15.78 -1.26
CA CYS A 180 -13.48 14.68 -1.60
C CYS A 180 -14.10 14.07 -0.34
N THR A 181 -15.33 13.59 -0.45
CA THR A 181 -16.10 12.94 0.62
C THR A 181 -16.43 11.49 0.25
N ILE A 182 -16.70 10.68 1.27
CA ILE A 182 -17.26 9.32 1.12
C ILE A 182 -18.70 9.43 1.60
N ASP A 183 -19.63 9.50 0.65
CA ASP A 183 -21.04 9.73 0.98
C ASP A 183 -21.73 8.43 1.39
N HIS A 184 -21.30 7.28 0.83
CA HIS A 184 -21.81 5.95 1.18
C HIS A 184 -20.82 4.83 0.82
N LEU A 185 -20.96 3.66 1.44
CA LEU A 185 -20.13 2.45 1.21
C LEU A 185 -20.81 1.42 0.30
N GLY A 186 -21.63 1.85 -0.62
CA GLY A 186 -22.46 0.99 -1.44
C GLY A 186 -23.85 0.83 -0.82
N PRO A 187 -24.86 1.49 -1.38
CA PRO A 187 -26.23 1.39 -0.92
C PRO A 187 -26.82 0.00 -1.23
N GLU A 188 -27.95 -0.31 -0.61
CA GLU A 188 -28.70 -1.51 -0.94
C GLU A 188 -29.15 -1.51 -2.41
N MET A 189 -29.29 -2.70 -2.99
CA MET A 189 -29.75 -2.86 -4.38
C MET A 189 -31.11 -2.19 -4.56
N GLY A 190 -31.22 -1.36 -5.59
CA GLY A 190 -32.44 -0.63 -5.92
C GLY A 190 -32.72 0.63 -5.07
N SER A 191 -31.92 0.93 -4.06
CA SER A 191 -32.15 2.10 -3.19
C SER A 191 -32.05 3.46 -3.91
N SER A 192 -31.39 3.51 -5.07
CA SER A 192 -31.28 4.70 -5.90
C SER A 192 -32.27 4.70 -7.10
N ASN A 193 -33.18 3.73 -7.17
CA ASN A 193 -34.09 3.61 -8.31
C ASN A 193 -34.99 4.85 -8.47
N GLU A 194 -35.49 5.40 -7.38
CA GLU A 194 -36.34 6.60 -7.44
C GLU A 194 -35.54 7.84 -7.91
N ASP A 195 -34.31 8.00 -7.42
CA ASP A 195 -33.45 9.12 -7.83
C ASP A 195 -33.08 9.02 -9.31
N VAL A 196 -32.65 7.83 -9.76
CA VAL A 196 -32.18 7.65 -11.15
C VAL A 196 -33.37 7.62 -12.13
N TYR A 197 -34.35 6.76 -11.90
CA TYR A 197 -35.46 6.60 -12.85
C TYR A 197 -36.49 7.71 -12.74
N GLY A 198 -36.85 8.12 -11.50
CA GLY A 198 -37.83 9.18 -11.27
C GLY A 198 -37.26 10.56 -11.48
N HIS A 199 -36.20 10.92 -10.77
CA HIS A 199 -35.67 12.28 -10.82
C HIS A 199 -34.84 12.54 -12.08
N ASP A 200 -33.85 11.70 -12.41
CA ASP A 200 -32.92 11.99 -13.52
C ASP A 200 -33.49 11.61 -14.89
N LEU A 201 -34.22 10.51 -14.98
CA LEU A 201 -34.86 10.02 -16.23
C LEU A 201 -36.33 10.47 -16.40
N HIS A 202 -36.90 11.14 -15.39
CA HIS A 202 -38.28 11.68 -15.41
C HIS A 202 -39.36 10.62 -15.66
N MET A 203 -39.12 9.38 -15.21
CA MET A 203 -40.15 8.34 -15.25
C MET A 203 -41.22 8.59 -14.19
N SER A 204 -42.44 8.24 -14.47
CA SER A 204 -43.55 8.30 -13.50
C SER A 204 -43.44 7.12 -12.49
N ASP A 205 -44.03 7.33 -11.33
CA ASP A 205 -44.08 6.27 -10.27
C ASP A 205 -44.72 4.98 -10.81
N ALA A 206 -45.70 5.09 -11.73
CA ALA A 206 -46.37 3.94 -12.34
C ALA A 206 -45.42 3.14 -13.26
N GLU A 207 -44.60 3.81 -14.05
CA GLU A 207 -43.58 3.16 -14.90
C GLU A 207 -42.49 2.49 -14.05
N ILE A 208 -42.07 3.13 -12.96
CA ILE A 208 -41.08 2.56 -12.03
C ILE A 208 -41.66 1.31 -11.34
N GLU A 209 -42.93 1.34 -10.94
CA GLU A 209 -43.57 0.21 -10.29
C GLU A 209 -43.75 -0.97 -11.28
N GLU A 210 -44.09 -0.71 -12.53
CA GLU A 210 -44.16 -1.72 -13.60
C GLU A 210 -42.81 -2.43 -13.77
N LEU A 211 -41.69 -1.66 -13.79
CA LEU A 211 -40.33 -2.22 -13.90
C LEU A 211 -39.96 -3.08 -12.67
N LYS A 212 -40.43 -2.71 -11.46
CA LYS A 212 -40.25 -3.51 -10.24
C LYS A 212 -41.04 -4.81 -10.29
N GLU A 213 -42.31 -4.76 -10.74
CA GLU A 213 -43.18 -5.95 -10.89
C GLU A 213 -42.59 -6.94 -11.90
N GLU A 214 -42.00 -6.41 -12.99
CA GLU A 214 -41.32 -7.20 -14.01
C GLU A 214 -39.92 -7.66 -13.57
N LYS A 215 -39.44 -7.27 -12.39
CA LYS A 215 -38.12 -7.57 -11.85
C LYS A 215 -36.96 -7.12 -12.74
N ILE A 216 -37.13 -6.00 -13.41
CA ILE A 216 -36.09 -5.36 -14.22
C ILE A 216 -35.20 -4.48 -13.35
N ILE A 217 -35.80 -3.84 -12.33
CA ILE A 217 -35.10 -2.98 -11.35
C ILE A 217 -35.46 -3.35 -9.92
#